data_647f6728baed19e497edb294767c393b
#
_entry.id   647f6728baed19e497edb294767c393b
#
_cell.length_a   1.000
_cell.length_b   1.000
_cell.length_c   1.000
_cell.angle_alpha   90.00
_cell.angle_beta   90.00
_cell.angle_gamma   90.00
#
_symmetry.space_group_name_H-M   'P 1'
#
loop_
_entity.id
_entity.type
_entity.pdbx_description
1 polymer ?
#
loop_
_entity_poly.entity_id
_entity_poly.type
_entity_poly.pdbx_seq_one_letter_code
_entity_poly.pdbx_strand_id
1 'polypeptide(L)'
;MTEYLEEYLNNYKGALVMVTHDRYFLDKVCNRIVEIDKGKTYSYNANYEGYLELKAERENMALATEKKHQNILRKELAWIRRGARARSTKQKAHIARYEKLASEELIKETQTVTMNSIGSRLGNKAIEIYDLYKSYDHPVISDFSYNFLRTDRIGI
;
A
#
# COMPACT_ATOMS: atom_id res chain seq x y z
N MET A 1 -13.87 -26.83 -0.74
CA MET A 1 -14.11 -26.30 -2.11
C MET A 1 -12.89 -25.58 -2.66
N THR A 2 -12.14 -24.82 -1.87
CA THR A 2 -10.87 -24.15 -2.24
C THR A 2 -9.77 -25.14 -2.64
N GLU A 3 -9.58 -26.24 -1.91
CA GLU A 3 -8.55 -27.26 -2.20
C GLU A 3 -8.74 -27.90 -3.59
N TYR A 4 -9.96 -28.22 -3.97
CA TYR A 4 -10.26 -28.76 -5.31
C TYR A 4 -9.90 -27.75 -6.40
N LEU A 5 -10.19 -26.46 -6.19
CA LEU A 5 -9.85 -25.41 -7.15
C LEU A 5 -8.33 -25.19 -7.25
N GLU A 6 -7.65 -25.23 -6.12
CA GLU A 6 -6.18 -25.15 -6.07
C GLU A 6 -5.53 -26.28 -6.89
N GLU A 7 -5.97 -27.52 -6.68
CA GLU A 7 -5.47 -28.69 -7.41
C GLU A 7 -5.78 -28.60 -8.91
N TYR A 8 -7.00 -28.23 -9.25
CA TYR A 8 -7.40 -28.04 -10.65
C TYR A 8 -6.56 -26.98 -11.36
N LEU A 9 -6.35 -25.82 -10.73
CA LEU A 9 -5.59 -24.73 -11.34
C LEU A 9 -4.10 -25.02 -11.42
N ASN A 10 -3.51 -25.71 -10.46
CA ASN A 10 -2.11 -26.12 -10.52
C ASN A 10 -1.85 -27.13 -11.65
N ASN A 11 -2.84 -27.93 -12.03
CA ASN A 11 -2.76 -28.87 -13.14
C ASN A 11 -3.17 -28.25 -14.49
N TYR A 12 -3.71 -27.02 -14.48
CA TYR A 12 -4.17 -26.36 -15.70
C TYR A 12 -2.99 -25.93 -16.58
N LYS A 13 -2.99 -26.37 -17.84
CA LYS A 13 -1.88 -26.14 -18.79
C LYS A 13 -2.01 -24.83 -19.58
N GLY A 14 -3.11 -24.11 -19.42
CA GLY A 14 -3.34 -22.83 -20.10
C GLY A 14 -2.82 -21.63 -19.30
N ALA A 15 -2.87 -20.45 -19.92
CA ALA A 15 -2.60 -19.21 -19.20
C ALA A 15 -3.82 -18.83 -18.34
N LEU A 16 -3.57 -18.48 -17.09
CA LEU A 16 -4.59 -18.04 -16.15
C LEU A 16 -4.25 -16.62 -15.66
N VAL A 17 -5.23 -15.73 -15.73
CA VAL A 17 -5.14 -14.40 -15.10
C VAL A 17 -6.29 -14.30 -14.10
N MET A 18 -5.95 -13.96 -12.86
CA MET A 18 -6.95 -13.85 -11.80
C MET A 18 -6.73 -12.59 -10.97
N VAL A 19 -7.83 -12.12 -10.36
CA VAL A 19 -7.82 -11.07 -9.34
C VAL A 19 -8.53 -11.62 -8.12
N THR A 20 -7.84 -11.65 -6.99
CA THR A 20 -8.39 -12.15 -5.73
C THR A 20 -7.78 -11.42 -4.54
N HIS A 21 -8.50 -11.40 -3.42
CA HIS A 21 -8.02 -10.92 -2.13
C HIS A 21 -7.52 -12.06 -1.23
N ASP A 22 -7.67 -13.30 -1.65
CA ASP A 22 -7.20 -14.46 -0.90
C ASP A 22 -5.70 -14.67 -1.12
N ARG A 23 -4.93 -14.30 -0.11
CA ARG A 23 -3.46 -14.35 -0.12
C ARG A 23 -2.94 -15.80 -0.12
N TYR A 24 -3.62 -16.68 0.59
CA TYR A 24 -3.23 -18.09 0.66
C TYR A 24 -3.44 -18.78 -0.69
N PHE A 25 -4.52 -18.44 -1.35
CA PHE A 25 -4.81 -18.95 -2.68
C PHE A 25 -3.78 -18.44 -3.71
N LEU A 26 -3.43 -17.13 -3.66
CA LEU A 26 -2.39 -16.56 -4.51
C LEU A 26 -1.04 -17.25 -4.30
N ASP A 27 -0.68 -17.53 -3.06
CA ASP A 27 0.61 -18.14 -2.75
C ASP A 27 0.75 -19.57 -3.29
N LYS A 28 -0.35 -20.33 -3.31
CA LYS A 28 -0.35 -21.73 -3.77
C LYS A 28 -0.50 -21.89 -5.28
N VAL A 29 -1.16 -20.96 -5.96
CA VAL A 29 -1.54 -21.12 -7.38
C VAL A 29 -0.75 -20.21 -8.30
N CYS A 30 -0.32 -19.04 -7.84
CA CYS A 30 0.35 -18.07 -8.69
C CYS A 30 1.86 -18.25 -8.72
N ASN A 31 2.41 -18.26 -9.93
CA ASN A 31 3.87 -18.21 -10.17
C ASN A 31 4.36 -16.81 -10.59
N ARG A 32 3.43 -15.90 -10.83
CA ARG A 32 3.72 -14.52 -11.24
C ARG A 32 2.64 -13.59 -10.71
N ILE A 33 3.06 -12.46 -10.14
CA ILE A 33 2.17 -11.40 -9.64
C ILE A 33 2.42 -10.11 -10.43
N VAL A 34 1.35 -9.45 -10.82
CA VAL A 34 1.39 -8.13 -11.45
C VAL A 34 0.70 -7.14 -10.52
N GLU A 35 1.48 -6.22 -9.99
CA GLU A 35 0.99 -5.12 -9.15
C GLU A 35 0.71 -3.89 -10.03
N ILE A 36 -0.41 -3.24 -9.79
CA ILE A 36 -0.73 -1.93 -10.37
C ILE A 36 -0.68 -0.91 -9.24
N ASP A 37 0.29 -0.01 -9.28
CA ASP A 37 0.47 1.05 -8.29
C ASP A 37 0.73 2.40 -8.95
N LYS A 38 -0.08 3.40 -8.59
CA LYS A 38 0.04 4.79 -9.09
C LYS A 38 0.16 4.89 -10.62
N GLY A 39 -0.62 4.09 -11.35
CA GLY A 39 -0.63 4.07 -12.82
C GLY A 39 0.56 3.36 -13.47
N LYS A 40 1.40 2.71 -12.68
CA LYS A 40 2.51 1.87 -13.16
C LYS A 40 2.24 0.41 -12.86
N THR A 41 2.77 -0.47 -13.69
CA THR A 41 2.67 -1.91 -13.51
C THR A 41 4.04 -2.47 -13.15
N TYR A 42 4.07 -3.32 -12.12
CA TYR A 42 5.25 -4.03 -11.69
C TYR A 42 4.99 -5.52 -11.75
N SER A 43 5.90 -6.27 -12.36
CA SER A 43 5.75 -7.71 -12.53
C SER A 43 6.80 -8.45 -11.71
N TYR A 44 6.36 -9.40 -10.91
CA TYR A 44 7.18 -10.22 -10.04
C TYR A 44 7.01 -11.69 -10.42
N ASN A 45 8.09 -12.36 -10.77
CA ASN A 45 8.08 -13.79 -11.05
C ASN A 45 8.27 -14.57 -9.73
N ALA A 46 7.23 -14.54 -8.91
CA ALA A 46 7.20 -15.12 -7.57
C ALA A 46 5.77 -15.44 -7.16
N ASN A 47 5.62 -16.31 -6.14
CA ASN A 47 4.39 -16.48 -5.38
C ASN A 47 4.12 -15.25 -4.49
N TYR A 48 3.07 -15.29 -3.66
CA TYR A 48 2.69 -14.13 -2.86
C TYR A 48 3.75 -13.74 -1.81
N GLU A 49 4.40 -14.71 -1.15
CA GLU A 49 5.46 -14.46 -0.18
C GLU A 49 6.67 -13.78 -0.85
N GLY A 50 7.17 -14.35 -1.93
CA GLY A 50 8.29 -13.77 -2.68
C GLY A 50 7.95 -12.39 -3.29
N TYR A 51 6.70 -12.16 -3.67
CA TYR A 51 6.24 -10.83 -4.10
C TYR A 51 6.40 -9.79 -2.98
N LEU A 52 6.02 -10.14 -1.74
CA LEU A 52 6.14 -9.21 -0.61
C LEU A 52 7.59 -8.81 -0.35
N GLU A 53 8.52 -9.77 -0.43
CA GLU A 53 9.96 -9.51 -0.28
C GLU A 53 10.49 -8.58 -1.37
N LEU A 54 10.22 -8.90 -2.63
CA LEU A 54 10.66 -8.10 -3.77
C LEU A 54 10.04 -6.70 -3.80
N LYS A 55 8.80 -6.58 -3.35
CA LYS A 55 8.13 -5.29 -3.18
C LYS A 55 8.82 -4.45 -2.11
N ALA A 56 9.09 -5.03 -0.94
CA ALA A 56 9.77 -4.34 0.15
C ALA A 56 11.19 -3.89 -0.28
N GLU A 57 11.91 -4.71 -1.03
CA GLU A 57 13.22 -4.36 -1.57
C GLU A 57 13.11 -3.17 -2.54
N ARG A 58 12.17 -3.21 -3.48
CA ARG A 58 11.91 -2.11 -4.43
C ARG A 58 11.60 -0.79 -3.70
N GLU A 59 10.74 -0.84 -2.69
CA GLU A 59 10.37 0.33 -1.91
C GLU A 59 11.55 0.90 -1.12
N ASN A 60 12.36 0.02 -0.52
CA ASN A 60 13.58 0.42 0.19
C ASN A 60 14.60 1.07 -0.75
N MET A 61 14.80 0.52 -1.95
CA MET A 61 15.68 1.12 -2.97
C MET A 61 15.17 2.50 -3.41
N ALA A 62 13.86 2.63 -3.62
CA ALA A 62 13.26 3.90 -3.99
C ALA A 62 13.44 4.96 -2.90
N LEU A 63 13.24 4.61 -1.63
CA LEU A 63 13.47 5.50 -0.48
C LEU A 63 14.93 5.89 -0.33
N ALA A 64 15.86 4.96 -0.53
CA ALA A 64 17.29 5.24 -0.48
C ALA A 64 17.71 6.21 -1.60
N THR A 65 17.18 6.02 -2.80
CA THR A 65 17.42 6.91 -3.94
C THR A 65 16.89 8.31 -3.67
N GLU A 66 15.69 8.41 -3.12
CA GLU A 66 15.07 9.67 -2.75
C GLU A 66 15.87 10.41 -1.67
N LYS A 67 16.30 9.72 -0.61
CA LYS A 67 17.17 10.31 0.42
C LYS A 67 18.47 10.85 -0.17
N LYS A 68 19.07 10.12 -1.12
CA LYS A 68 20.27 10.56 -1.83
C LYS A 68 19.99 11.83 -2.65
N HIS A 69 18.88 11.86 -3.37
CA HIS A 69 18.43 12.99 -4.18
C HIS A 69 18.22 14.25 -3.32
N GLN A 70 17.49 14.14 -2.22
CA GLN A 70 17.26 15.23 -1.27
C GLN A 70 18.56 15.74 -0.65
N ASN A 71 19.51 14.86 -0.35
CA ASN A 71 20.82 15.26 0.16
C ASN A 71 21.62 16.07 -0.87
N ILE A 72 21.54 15.70 -2.15
CA ILE A 72 22.20 16.45 -3.23
C ILE A 72 21.54 17.83 -3.37
N LEU A 73 20.20 17.88 -3.44
CA LEU A 73 19.46 19.14 -3.50
C LEU A 73 19.83 20.09 -2.35
N ARG A 74 19.89 19.56 -1.12
CA ARG A 74 20.26 20.35 0.06
C ARG A 74 21.70 20.89 -0.04
N LYS A 75 22.63 20.09 -0.56
CA LYS A 75 24.02 20.54 -0.77
C LYS A 75 24.12 21.62 -1.84
N GLU A 76 23.44 21.45 -2.97
CA GLU A 76 23.42 22.46 -4.04
C GLU A 76 22.77 23.76 -3.57
N LEU A 77 21.63 23.67 -2.85
CA LEU A 77 20.97 24.84 -2.27
C LEU A 77 21.88 25.58 -1.25
N ALA A 78 22.55 24.83 -0.37
CA ALA A 78 23.46 25.40 0.60
C ALA A 78 24.65 26.08 -0.09
N TRP A 79 25.14 25.55 -1.20
CA TRP A 79 26.17 26.15 -2.00
C TRP A 79 25.70 27.46 -2.67
N ILE A 80 24.51 27.48 -3.27
CA ILE A 80 23.89 28.67 -3.87
C ILE A 80 23.70 29.78 -2.81
N ARG A 81 23.18 29.41 -1.61
CA ARG A 81 22.93 30.37 -0.50
C ARG A 81 24.18 31.00 0.07
N ARG A 82 25.33 30.32 0.04
CA ARG A 82 26.61 30.89 0.51
C ARG A 82 27.14 32.01 -0.35
N GLY A 83 26.43 32.34 -1.45
CA GLY A 83 26.81 33.50 -2.28
C GLY A 83 28.22 33.37 -2.81
N ALA A 84 28.54 32.32 -3.56
CA ALA A 84 29.80 32.21 -4.25
C ALA A 84 29.99 33.49 -5.05
N ARG A 85 31.05 34.26 -4.69
CA ARG A 85 31.33 35.55 -5.27
C ARG A 85 31.11 35.55 -6.76
N ALA A 86 30.05 36.24 -7.13
CA ALA A 86 29.59 36.75 -8.40
C ALA A 86 30.15 36.14 -9.71
N ARG A 87 29.25 35.83 -10.63
CA ARG A 87 29.38 35.89 -12.09
C ARG A 87 30.29 34.85 -12.76
N SER A 88 30.59 33.72 -12.12
CA SER A 88 31.36 32.67 -12.81
C SER A 88 30.39 31.66 -13.50
N THR A 89 30.86 31.10 -14.62
CA THR A 89 30.20 30.04 -15.38
C THR A 89 29.81 28.83 -14.46
N LYS A 90 30.60 28.59 -13.40
CA LYS A 90 30.37 27.57 -12.38
C LYS A 90 29.07 27.80 -11.59
N GLN A 91 28.70 29.04 -11.28
CA GLN A 91 27.48 29.37 -10.55
C GLN A 91 26.25 29.06 -11.40
N LYS A 92 26.27 29.41 -12.69
CA LYS A 92 25.18 29.05 -13.62
C LYS A 92 24.98 27.54 -13.74
N ALA A 93 26.08 26.77 -13.76
CA ALA A 93 26.01 25.31 -13.83
C ALA A 93 25.40 24.70 -12.55
N HIS A 94 25.68 25.24 -11.36
CA HIS A 94 25.07 24.78 -10.12
C HIS A 94 23.59 25.13 -10.04
N ILE A 95 23.20 26.32 -10.46
CA ILE A 95 21.78 26.72 -10.52
C ILE A 95 21.03 25.81 -11.49
N ALA A 96 21.51 25.60 -12.70
CA ALA A 96 20.88 24.72 -13.68
C ALA A 96 20.76 23.27 -13.18
N ARG A 97 21.79 22.79 -12.46
CA ARG A 97 21.73 21.45 -11.83
C ARG A 97 20.66 21.38 -10.74
N TYR A 98 20.57 22.40 -9.89
CA TYR A 98 19.56 22.48 -8.85
C TYR A 98 18.16 22.53 -9.45
N GLU A 99 17.91 23.37 -10.45
CA GLU A 99 16.63 23.48 -11.13
C GLU A 99 16.22 22.16 -11.80
N LYS A 100 17.16 21.48 -12.46
CA LYS A 100 16.93 20.16 -13.03
C LYS A 100 16.54 19.14 -11.96
N LEU A 101 17.30 19.04 -10.88
CA LEU A 101 17.02 18.13 -9.77
C LEU A 101 15.70 18.48 -9.05
N ALA A 102 15.39 19.75 -8.89
CA ALA A 102 14.16 20.20 -8.26
C ALA A 102 12.91 19.98 -9.12
N SER A 103 13.07 19.88 -10.44
CA SER A 103 11.97 19.57 -11.37
C SER A 103 11.67 18.08 -11.49
N GLU A 104 12.58 17.21 -11.03
CA GLU A 104 12.32 15.77 -10.99
C GLU A 104 11.24 15.47 -9.94
N GLU A 105 10.23 14.68 -10.32
CA GLU A 105 9.15 14.30 -9.41
C GLU A 105 9.71 13.55 -8.20
N LEU A 106 9.51 14.13 -7.02
CA LEU A 106 9.86 13.49 -5.76
C LEU A 106 8.87 12.35 -5.46
N ILE A 107 9.40 11.19 -5.15
CA ILE A 107 8.61 10.09 -4.62
C ILE A 107 8.18 10.49 -3.20
N LYS A 108 6.94 10.93 -3.04
CA LYS A 108 6.39 11.20 -1.71
C LYS A 108 6.24 9.88 -0.96
N GLU A 109 6.81 9.82 0.23
CA GLU A 109 6.54 8.71 1.15
C GLU A 109 5.02 8.53 1.28
N THR A 110 4.56 7.33 1.04
CA THR A 110 3.16 6.98 1.30
C THR A 110 3.00 7.05 2.81
N GLN A 111 2.31 8.07 3.29
CA GLN A 111 2.03 8.21 4.72
C GLN A 111 1.20 6.99 5.14
N THR A 112 1.78 6.15 5.97
CA THR A 112 1.04 5.10 6.65
C THR A 112 0.07 5.78 7.61
N VAL A 113 -1.21 5.60 7.34
CA VAL A 113 -2.25 6.05 8.27
C VAL A 113 -2.15 5.18 9.52
N THR A 114 -1.45 5.66 10.54
CA THR A 114 -1.51 5.06 11.86
C THR A 114 -2.86 5.43 12.48
N MET A 115 -3.79 4.50 12.42
CA MET A 115 -5.04 4.64 13.19
C MET A 115 -4.73 4.39 14.66
N ASN A 116 -4.41 5.45 15.38
CA ASN A 116 -4.40 5.42 16.84
C ASN A 116 -5.85 5.55 17.30
N SER A 117 -6.47 4.43 17.62
CA SER A 117 -7.72 4.41 18.37
C SER A 117 -7.41 4.94 19.77
N ILE A 118 -7.81 6.19 20.03
CA ILE A 118 -7.84 6.72 21.39
C ILE A 118 -8.90 5.89 22.11
N GLY A 119 -8.45 5.02 23.02
CA GLY A 119 -9.34 4.20 23.82
C GLY A 119 -10.19 5.09 24.76
N SER A 120 -11.30 5.63 24.25
CA SER A 120 -12.31 6.19 25.13
C SER A 120 -12.89 5.06 25.97
N ARG A 121 -13.15 5.31 27.27
CA ARG A 121 -13.85 4.38 28.15
C ARG A 121 -15.28 4.20 27.65
N LEU A 122 -15.47 3.25 26.73
CA LEU A 122 -16.79 2.73 26.43
C LEU A 122 -17.28 1.96 27.66
N GLY A 123 -18.55 2.13 28.02
CA GLY A 123 -19.22 1.30 29.03
C GLY A 123 -19.15 -0.19 28.66
N ASN A 124 -19.65 -1.05 29.51
CA ASN A 124 -19.64 -2.51 29.27
C ASN A 124 -20.43 -2.92 28.03
N LYS A 125 -21.38 -2.12 27.58
CA LYS A 125 -22.17 -2.35 26.36
C LYS A 125 -21.78 -1.29 25.32
N ALA A 126 -21.39 -1.76 24.15
CA ALA A 126 -20.96 -0.86 23.06
C ALA A 126 -22.13 -0.52 22.12
N ILE A 127 -22.90 -1.51 21.72
CA ILE A 127 -24.06 -1.37 20.83
C ILE A 127 -25.12 -2.37 21.29
N GLU A 128 -26.36 -1.90 21.42
CA GLU A 128 -27.52 -2.74 21.68
C GLU A 128 -28.44 -2.70 20.47
N ILE A 129 -28.78 -3.86 19.95
CA ILE A 129 -29.70 -4.01 18.83
C ILE A 129 -30.92 -4.77 19.36
N TYR A 130 -32.10 -4.21 19.10
CA TYR A 130 -33.39 -4.82 19.45
C TYR A 130 -34.24 -4.92 18.20
N ASP A 131 -34.81 -6.10 17.96
CA ASP A 131 -35.81 -6.37 16.94
C ASP A 131 -35.45 -5.80 15.54
N LEU A 132 -34.15 -5.92 15.14
CA LEU A 132 -33.72 -5.43 13.86
C LEU A 132 -34.40 -6.23 12.73
N TYR A 133 -35.06 -5.48 11.86
CA TYR A 133 -35.68 -6.01 10.66
C TYR A 133 -35.16 -5.26 9.43
N LYS A 134 -34.77 -5.97 8.39
CA LYS A 134 -34.42 -5.39 7.10
C LYS A 134 -34.91 -6.27 5.96
N SER A 135 -35.63 -5.67 5.04
CA SER A 135 -36.12 -6.32 3.82
C SER A 135 -35.78 -5.49 2.60
N TYR A 136 -35.47 -6.15 1.50
CA TYR A 136 -35.47 -5.63 0.15
C TYR A 136 -36.57 -6.31 -0.64
N ASP A 137 -36.29 -7.04 -1.72
CA ASP A 137 -37.27 -7.88 -2.43
C ASP A 137 -37.67 -9.12 -1.61
N HIS A 138 -36.82 -9.51 -0.67
CA HIS A 138 -37.07 -10.57 0.31
C HIS A 138 -36.49 -10.15 1.67
N PRO A 139 -37.02 -10.71 2.77
CA PRO A 139 -36.47 -10.41 4.10
C PRO A 139 -35.03 -10.92 4.22
N VAL A 140 -34.12 -10.04 4.61
CA VAL A 140 -32.69 -10.34 4.80
C VAL A 140 -32.38 -10.54 6.28
N ILE A 141 -32.98 -9.73 7.14
CA ILE A 141 -32.84 -9.83 8.59
C ILE A 141 -34.23 -9.79 9.18
N SER A 142 -34.55 -10.74 10.06
CA SER A 142 -35.82 -10.80 10.75
C SER A 142 -35.58 -11.08 12.22
N ASP A 143 -36.15 -10.23 13.08
CA ASP A 143 -36.18 -10.39 14.53
C ASP A 143 -34.78 -10.63 15.15
N PHE A 144 -33.81 -9.83 14.75
CA PHE A 144 -32.44 -9.93 15.27
C PHE A 144 -32.22 -8.98 16.44
N SER A 145 -31.95 -9.56 17.61
CA SER A 145 -31.60 -8.81 18.81
C SER A 145 -30.25 -9.28 19.35
N TYR A 146 -29.33 -8.35 19.57
CA TYR A 146 -27.99 -8.66 20.09
C TYR A 146 -27.37 -7.48 20.84
N ASN A 147 -26.64 -7.78 21.92
CA ASN A 147 -25.88 -6.81 22.70
C ASN A 147 -24.40 -7.02 22.47
N PHE A 148 -23.76 -6.09 21.77
CA PHE A 148 -22.32 -6.10 21.56
C PHE A 148 -21.60 -5.66 22.81
N LEU A 149 -20.79 -6.54 23.35
CA LEU A 149 -19.95 -6.26 24.50
C LEU A 149 -18.60 -5.69 24.03
N ARG A 150 -17.93 -5.00 24.94
CA ARG A 150 -16.59 -4.39 24.68
C ARG A 150 -15.55 -5.42 24.22
N THR A 151 -15.66 -6.66 24.62
CA THR A 151 -14.70 -7.74 24.36
C THR A 151 -15.02 -8.57 23.13
N ASP A 152 -16.19 -8.33 22.52
CA ASP A 152 -16.62 -9.13 21.38
C ASP A 152 -15.77 -8.85 20.13
N ARG A 153 -15.48 -9.92 19.42
CA ARG A 153 -14.84 -9.90 18.09
C ARG A 153 -15.76 -10.66 17.15
N ILE A 154 -16.48 -9.94 16.32
CA ILE A 154 -17.52 -10.50 15.45
C ILE A 154 -17.09 -10.32 14.01
N GLY A 155 -17.11 -11.43 13.25
CA GLY A 155 -16.99 -11.44 11.80
C GLY A 155 -18.39 -11.50 11.16
N ILE A 156 -18.58 -10.77 10.08
CA ILE A 156 -19.80 -10.76 9.28
C ILE A 156 -19.46 -11.22 7.87
#